data_0b13914d843ead0fb509b62aa9bb4dcc
#
_entry.id   0b13914d843ead0fb509b62aa9bb4dcc
#
_cell.length_a   1.000
_cell.length_b   1.000
_cell.length_c   1.000
_cell.angle_alpha   90.00
_cell.angle_beta   90.00
_cell.angle_gamma   90.00
#
_symmetry.space_group_name_H-M   'P 1'
#
loop_
_entity.id
_entity.type
_entity.pdbx_description
1 polymer ?
#
loop_
_entity_poly.entity_id
_entity_poly.type
_entity_poly.pdbx_seq_one_letter_code
_entity_poly.pdbx_strand_id
1 'polypeptide(L)'
;AIREDREELGNNTGPRFKSELINPRKGTPTSYIAKYISKNIDGRGLAGEISKETGKSLRDNAEYVNAWASLHRVQQFRFFGIPGRQAYRELRLLAGQAARQQGDKKAGAPVLDNPRLDAILAAADAGCFATYIMKQGGVLVPRKYHLIRTAYEINEEPTAYGDHGIRIYGIWSPIAEGKICTHAVKWKM
;
A
#
# COMPACT_ATOMS: atom_id res chain seq x y z
N ALA A 1 24.83 -4.85 -0.31
CA ALA A 1 24.96 -5.00 -1.75
C ALA A 1 26.30 -4.43 -2.22
N ILE A 2 26.53 -3.10 -2.14
CA ILE A 2 27.78 -2.46 -2.64
C ILE A 2 29.03 -2.97 -1.91
N ARG A 3 28.95 -3.36 -0.64
CA ARG A 3 30.09 -3.93 0.11
C ARG A 3 30.39 -5.38 -0.28
N GLU A 4 29.35 -6.15 -0.52
CA GLU A 4 29.46 -7.58 -0.84
C GLU A 4 30.01 -7.82 -2.25
N ASP A 5 29.72 -6.89 -3.17
CA ASP A 5 30.12 -7.01 -4.57
C ASP A 5 31.41 -6.27 -4.92
N ARG A 6 32.12 -5.74 -3.92
CA ARG A 6 33.33 -4.92 -4.11
C ARG A 6 34.49 -5.69 -4.75
N GLU A 7 34.56 -6.98 -4.47
CA GLU A 7 35.59 -7.87 -5.05
C GLU A 7 35.31 -8.13 -6.53
N GLU A 8 34.03 -8.26 -6.93
CA GLU A 8 33.65 -8.54 -8.32
C GLU A 8 33.63 -7.28 -9.21
N LEU A 9 33.17 -6.16 -8.66
CA LEU A 9 32.93 -4.94 -9.41
C LEU A 9 34.01 -3.87 -9.22
N GLY A 10 34.91 -4.04 -8.23
CA GLY A 10 35.87 -3.01 -7.84
C GLY A 10 35.15 -1.72 -7.46
N ASN A 11 35.54 -0.60 -8.10
CA ASN A 11 34.91 0.70 -7.88
C ASN A 11 33.75 0.99 -8.86
N ASN A 12 33.43 0.05 -9.77
CA ASN A 12 32.36 0.25 -10.73
C ASN A 12 31.01 -0.18 -10.18
N THR A 13 30.27 0.74 -9.60
CA THR A 13 28.91 0.51 -9.08
C THR A 13 27.81 0.71 -10.13
N GLY A 14 28.14 1.20 -11.32
CA GLY A 14 27.21 1.54 -12.40
C GLY A 14 26.25 0.42 -12.80
N PRO A 15 26.67 -0.85 -12.91
CA PRO A 15 25.77 -1.95 -13.28
C PRO A 15 24.68 -2.24 -12.24
N ARG A 16 24.92 -1.93 -10.96
CA ARG A 16 24.01 -2.26 -9.87
C ARG A 16 23.26 -1.08 -9.26
N PHE A 17 23.86 0.10 -9.38
CA PHE A 17 23.24 1.30 -8.84
C PHE A 17 23.54 2.50 -9.76
N LYS A 18 22.49 3.07 -10.30
CA LYS A 18 22.53 4.31 -11.07
C LYS A 18 21.57 5.32 -10.45
N SER A 19 22.06 6.48 -10.08
CA SER A 19 21.22 7.60 -9.67
C SER A 19 21.29 8.70 -10.73
N GLU A 20 20.13 9.16 -11.16
CA GLU A 20 20.00 10.29 -12.07
C GLU A 20 19.07 11.34 -11.48
N LEU A 21 19.48 12.60 -11.56
CA LEU A 21 18.63 13.70 -11.15
C LEU A 21 17.43 13.82 -12.12
N ILE A 22 16.23 13.85 -11.59
CA ILE A 22 15.02 14.00 -12.39
C ILE A 22 14.99 15.41 -13.00
N ASN A 23 14.97 15.49 -14.31
CA ASN A 23 14.82 16.74 -15.02
C ASN A 23 13.33 17.04 -15.26
N PRO A 24 12.75 18.08 -14.63
CA PRO A 24 11.33 18.40 -14.75
C PRO A 24 10.87 18.68 -16.21
N ARG A 25 11.80 19.07 -17.09
CA ARG A 25 11.50 19.31 -18.51
C ARG A 25 11.31 18.01 -19.31
N LYS A 26 11.87 16.88 -18.83
CA LYS A 26 11.74 15.56 -19.47
C LYS A 26 10.57 14.73 -18.95
N GLY A 27 10.00 15.11 -17.82
CA GLY A 27 8.87 14.41 -17.23
C GLY A 27 8.86 14.50 -15.70
N THR A 28 7.74 14.09 -15.10
CA THR A 28 7.60 14.04 -13.65
C THR A 28 8.05 12.68 -13.10
N PRO A 29 8.46 12.59 -11.82
CA PRO A 29 8.75 11.31 -11.18
C PRO A 29 7.60 10.31 -11.31
N THR A 30 6.36 10.81 -11.21
CA THR A 30 5.14 10.01 -11.33
C THR A 30 5.00 9.40 -12.72
N SER A 31 5.24 10.16 -13.80
CA SER A 31 5.16 9.63 -15.16
C SER A 31 6.24 8.58 -15.44
N TYR A 32 7.43 8.76 -14.87
CA TYR A 32 8.50 7.78 -14.97
C TYR A 32 8.12 6.46 -14.29
N ILE A 33 7.63 6.52 -13.07
CA ILE A 33 7.19 5.33 -12.33
C ILE A 33 5.98 4.69 -13.02
N ALA A 34 4.99 5.47 -13.46
CA ALA A 34 3.81 4.98 -14.16
C ALA A 34 4.17 4.19 -15.43
N LYS A 35 5.20 4.63 -16.18
CA LYS A 35 5.70 3.91 -17.35
C LYS A 35 6.20 2.50 -17.02
N TYR A 36 6.93 2.34 -15.92
CA TYR A 36 7.42 1.02 -15.50
C TYR A 36 6.31 0.15 -14.92
N ILE A 37 5.37 0.75 -14.16
CA ILE A 37 4.22 0.04 -13.62
C ILE A 37 3.36 -0.51 -14.75
N SER A 38 3.02 0.31 -15.75
CA SER A 38 2.18 -0.14 -16.88
C SER A 38 2.85 -1.24 -17.71
N LYS A 39 4.17 -1.15 -17.91
CA LYS A 39 4.92 -2.18 -18.64
C LYS A 39 4.99 -3.52 -17.91
N ASN A 40 5.18 -3.50 -16.59
CA ASN A 40 5.48 -4.70 -15.83
C ASN A 40 4.27 -5.34 -15.15
N ILE A 41 3.17 -4.60 -14.95
CA ILE A 41 2.01 -5.10 -14.21
C ILE A 41 0.83 -5.39 -15.13
N ASP A 42 0.48 -4.46 -16.01
CA ASP A 42 -0.77 -4.58 -16.78
C ASP A 42 -0.58 -5.13 -18.19
N GLY A 43 0.63 -5.05 -18.73
CA GLY A 43 0.89 -5.41 -20.13
C GLY A 43 0.08 -4.61 -21.16
N ARG A 44 -0.80 -3.69 -20.68
CA ARG A 44 -1.74 -2.93 -21.56
C ARG A 44 -1.04 -2.00 -22.54
N GLY A 45 0.11 -1.46 -22.16
CA GLY A 45 0.93 -0.61 -23.02
C GLY A 45 1.82 -1.38 -24.00
N LEU A 46 1.78 -2.71 -24.00
CA LEU A 46 2.65 -3.59 -24.76
C LEU A 46 1.89 -4.36 -25.85
N ALA A 47 0.67 -3.95 -26.15
CA ALA A 47 -0.14 -4.60 -27.19
C ALA A 47 0.56 -4.46 -28.55
N GLY A 48 0.88 -5.61 -29.18
CA GLY A 48 1.58 -5.67 -30.46
C GLY A 48 3.11 -5.69 -30.40
N GLU A 49 3.72 -5.51 -29.22
CA GLU A 49 5.17 -5.66 -29.06
C GLU A 49 5.56 -7.13 -28.84
N ILE A 50 6.65 -7.55 -29.49
CA ILE A 50 7.19 -8.92 -29.39
C ILE A 50 8.52 -8.88 -28.64
N SER A 51 8.70 -9.81 -27.73
CA SER A 51 9.97 -9.98 -27.01
C SER A 51 11.07 -10.41 -27.97
N LYS A 52 12.17 -9.69 -27.98
CA LYS A 52 13.35 -10.01 -28.80
C LYS A 52 14.03 -11.31 -28.35
N GLU A 53 13.85 -11.71 -27.09
CA GLU A 53 14.50 -12.89 -26.52
C GLU A 53 13.65 -14.16 -26.69
N THR A 54 12.33 -14.05 -26.52
CA THR A 54 11.44 -15.20 -26.53
C THR A 54 10.60 -15.34 -27.81
N GLY A 55 10.54 -14.30 -28.65
CA GLY A 55 9.67 -14.28 -29.83
C GLY A 55 8.17 -14.25 -29.53
N LYS A 56 7.78 -14.20 -28.24
CA LYS A 56 6.39 -14.16 -27.79
C LYS A 56 5.90 -12.73 -27.59
N SER A 57 4.59 -12.56 -27.58
CA SER A 57 3.97 -11.30 -27.18
C SER A 57 4.47 -10.84 -25.82
N LEU A 58 4.84 -9.57 -25.69
CA LEU A 58 5.25 -9.00 -24.39
C LEU A 58 4.10 -9.02 -23.38
N ARG A 59 2.86 -9.02 -23.83
CA ARG A 59 1.70 -9.17 -22.99
C ARG A 59 1.67 -10.54 -22.30
N ASP A 60 1.87 -11.61 -23.06
CA ASP A 60 1.90 -12.98 -22.51
C ASP A 60 3.07 -13.14 -21.54
N ASN A 61 4.23 -12.57 -21.86
CA ASN A 61 5.37 -12.56 -20.96
C ASN A 61 5.08 -11.81 -19.63
N ALA A 62 4.33 -10.71 -19.66
CA ALA A 62 3.93 -10.00 -18.44
C ALA A 62 3.01 -10.86 -17.56
N GLU A 63 2.11 -11.65 -18.13
CA GLU A 63 1.26 -12.60 -17.40
C GLU A 63 2.10 -13.69 -16.73
N TYR A 64 3.10 -14.26 -17.41
CA TYR A 64 4.01 -15.23 -16.80
C TYR A 64 4.85 -14.63 -15.67
N VAL A 65 5.37 -13.41 -15.85
CA VAL A 65 6.13 -12.71 -14.80
C VAL A 65 5.26 -12.44 -13.58
N ASN A 66 4.01 -12.02 -13.79
CA ASN A 66 3.06 -11.77 -12.70
C ASN A 66 2.68 -13.07 -11.97
N ALA A 67 2.45 -14.15 -12.70
CA ALA A 67 2.18 -15.46 -12.11
C ALA A 67 3.38 -15.96 -11.29
N TRP A 68 4.60 -15.83 -11.83
CA TRP A 68 5.82 -16.19 -11.12
C TRP A 68 6.05 -15.31 -9.87
N ALA A 69 5.90 -13.99 -9.98
CA ALA A 69 6.04 -13.08 -8.86
C ALA A 69 5.00 -13.35 -7.76
N SER A 70 3.78 -13.72 -8.15
CA SER A 70 2.71 -14.12 -7.22
C SER A 70 3.05 -15.43 -6.50
N LEU A 71 3.51 -16.45 -7.24
CA LEU A 71 3.90 -17.75 -6.70
C LEU A 71 5.04 -17.62 -5.67
N HIS A 72 6.05 -16.82 -6.00
CA HIS A 72 7.20 -16.60 -5.14
C HIS A 72 7.04 -15.44 -4.15
N ARG A 73 5.84 -14.79 -4.10
CA ARG A 73 5.53 -13.66 -3.24
C ARG A 73 6.52 -12.49 -3.38
N VAL A 74 7.05 -12.28 -4.58
CA VAL A 74 8.01 -11.21 -4.88
C VAL A 74 7.28 -9.88 -4.94
N GLN A 75 7.71 -8.92 -4.12
CA GLN A 75 7.20 -7.56 -4.15
C GLN A 75 8.07 -6.70 -5.06
N GLN A 76 7.56 -6.30 -6.23
CA GLN A 76 8.28 -5.42 -7.16
C GLN A 76 8.47 -4.00 -6.61
N PHE A 77 7.48 -3.50 -5.88
CA PHE A 77 7.49 -2.14 -5.34
C PHE A 77 7.27 -2.15 -3.84
N ARG A 78 8.11 -1.41 -3.14
CA ARG A 78 8.00 -1.22 -1.70
C ARG A 78 8.09 0.26 -1.38
N PHE A 79 7.11 0.75 -0.64
CA PHE A 79 7.12 2.12 -0.14
C PHE A 79 7.84 2.18 1.20
N PHE A 80 8.74 3.16 1.33
CA PHE A 80 9.46 3.44 2.56
C PHE A 80 9.12 4.84 3.06
N GLY A 81 9.14 5.04 4.38
CA GLY A 81 8.99 6.34 4.99
C GLY A 81 7.58 6.94 4.92
N ILE A 82 6.58 6.14 4.61
CA ILE A 82 5.18 6.56 4.63
C ILE A 82 4.33 5.62 5.50
N PRO A 83 3.16 6.09 6.00
CA PRO A 83 2.24 5.26 6.74
C PRO A 83 1.75 4.05 5.94
N GLY A 84 1.50 2.96 6.64
CA GLY A 84 1.09 1.70 6.01
C GLY A 84 -0.23 1.83 5.23
N ARG A 85 -0.26 1.27 4.03
CA ARG A 85 -1.45 1.24 3.15
C ARG A 85 -2.68 0.62 3.81
N GLN A 86 -2.50 -0.35 4.69
CA GLN A 86 -3.61 -1.04 5.35
C GLN A 86 -4.43 -0.08 6.23
N ALA A 87 -3.77 0.72 7.08
CA ALA A 87 -4.47 1.70 7.91
C ALA A 87 -5.28 2.71 7.08
N TYR A 88 -4.75 3.14 5.93
CA TYR A 88 -5.45 4.01 4.99
C TYR A 88 -6.73 3.34 4.42
N ARG A 89 -6.63 2.07 4.05
CA ARG A 89 -7.79 1.30 3.55
C ARG A 89 -8.85 1.10 4.61
N GLU A 90 -8.44 0.77 5.83
CA GLU A 90 -9.37 0.57 6.96
C GLU A 90 -10.11 1.87 7.31
N LEU A 91 -9.44 3.02 7.25
CA LEU A 91 -10.09 4.32 7.43
C LEU A 91 -11.16 4.59 6.38
N ARG A 92 -10.88 4.31 5.11
CA ARG A 92 -11.87 4.47 4.04
C ARG A 92 -13.06 3.52 4.19
N LEU A 93 -12.83 2.29 4.66
CA LEU A 93 -13.91 1.36 4.99
C LEU A 93 -14.76 1.91 6.13
N LEU A 94 -14.14 2.45 7.18
CA LEU A 94 -14.84 3.04 8.33
C LEU A 94 -15.69 4.25 7.91
N ALA A 95 -15.14 5.16 7.10
CA ALA A 95 -15.88 6.30 6.57
C ALA A 95 -17.11 5.86 5.76
N GLY A 96 -16.94 4.88 4.86
CA GLY A 96 -18.05 4.32 4.09
C GLY A 96 -19.10 3.62 4.94
N GLN A 97 -18.71 2.98 6.03
CA GLN A 97 -19.66 2.36 6.98
C GLN A 97 -20.43 3.43 7.77
N ALA A 98 -19.73 4.47 8.24
CA ALA A 98 -20.34 5.59 8.95
C ALA A 98 -21.35 6.33 8.07
N ALA A 99 -21.01 6.59 6.80
CA ALA A 99 -21.92 7.21 5.84
C ALA A 99 -23.21 6.39 5.63
N ARG A 100 -23.09 5.05 5.56
CA ARG A 100 -24.27 4.15 5.42
C ARG A 100 -25.14 4.12 6.67
N GLN A 101 -24.57 4.25 7.86
CA GLN A 101 -25.29 4.22 9.12
C GLN A 101 -25.99 5.53 9.43
N GLN A 102 -25.40 6.65 9.01
CA GLN A 102 -25.93 7.98 9.30
C GLN A 102 -27.12 8.37 8.41
N GLY A 103 -27.32 7.71 7.25
CA GLY A 103 -28.37 8.07 6.30
C GLY A 103 -28.30 9.55 5.97
N ASP A 104 -29.47 10.24 5.94
CA ASP A 104 -29.55 11.70 5.70
C ASP A 104 -29.14 12.59 6.89
N LYS A 105 -28.59 12.02 7.95
CA LYS A 105 -28.12 12.80 9.10
C LYS A 105 -26.82 13.51 8.76
N LYS A 106 -26.88 14.84 8.67
CA LYS A 106 -25.80 15.82 8.55
C LYS A 106 -24.46 15.26 8.06
N ALA A 107 -24.18 15.40 6.79
CA ALA A 107 -22.84 15.25 6.25
C ALA A 107 -21.86 16.09 7.09
N GLY A 108 -20.86 15.43 7.70
CA GLY A 108 -19.81 16.08 8.48
C GLY A 108 -19.86 15.85 9.99
N ALA A 109 -20.72 14.97 10.51
CA ALA A 109 -20.59 14.55 11.90
C ALA A 109 -19.29 13.77 12.12
N PRO A 110 -18.52 14.06 13.21
CA PRO A 110 -17.28 13.33 13.49
C PRO A 110 -17.58 11.84 13.69
N VAL A 111 -16.78 11.01 13.07
CA VAL A 111 -16.86 9.53 13.18
C VAL A 111 -16.00 9.03 14.34
N LEU A 112 -14.93 9.76 14.63
CA LEU A 112 -14.02 9.48 15.71
C LEU A 112 -14.09 10.59 16.77
N ASP A 113 -14.16 10.21 18.03
CA ASP A 113 -14.30 11.15 19.15
C ASP A 113 -13.13 12.14 19.30
N ASN A 114 -11.98 11.81 18.70
CA ASN A 114 -10.80 12.66 18.73
C ASN A 114 -10.67 13.47 17.43
N PRO A 115 -10.67 14.83 17.47
CA PRO A 115 -10.61 15.69 16.30
C PRO A 115 -9.36 15.45 15.42
N ARG A 116 -8.24 15.03 15.99
CA ARG A 116 -7.02 14.74 15.22
C ARG A 116 -7.19 13.45 14.42
N LEU A 117 -7.79 12.44 15.02
CA LEU A 117 -8.06 11.17 14.36
C LEU A 117 -9.13 11.31 13.28
N ASP A 118 -10.17 12.09 13.56
CA ASP A 118 -11.24 12.38 12.62
C ASP A 118 -10.71 13.15 11.40
N ALA A 119 -9.79 14.09 11.60
CA ALA A 119 -9.11 14.80 10.51
C ALA A 119 -8.24 13.87 9.62
N ILE A 120 -7.66 12.79 10.19
CA ILE A 120 -6.92 11.78 9.44
C ILE A 120 -7.91 10.92 8.63
N LEU A 121 -9.04 10.55 9.24
CA LEU A 121 -10.12 9.82 8.58
C LEU A 121 -10.69 10.62 7.41
N ALA A 122 -11.02 11.89 7.62
CA ALA A 122 -11.52 12.77 6.57
C ALA A 122 -10.55 12.92 5.39
N ALA A 123 -9.23 12.99 5.67
CA ALA A 123 -8.21 13.03 4.61
C ALA A 123 -8.15 11.72 3.83
N ALA A 124 -8.33 10.58 4.50
CA ALA A 124 -8.38 9.28 3.86
C ALA A 124 -9.64 9.10 3.02
N ASP A 125 -10.79 9.55 3.50
CA ASP A 125 -12.08 9.49 2.81
C ASP A 125 -12.08 10.36 1.54
N ALA A 126 -11.56 11.59 1.65
CA ALA A 126 -11.37 12.49 0.51
C ALA A 126 -10.39 11.95 -0.55
N GLY A 127 -9.71 10.84 -0.29
CA GLY A 127 -8.74 10.25 -1.22
C GLY A 127 -7.40 11.00 -1.29
N CYS A 128 -7.19 12.02 -0.46
CA CYS A 128 -5.96 12.81 -0.44
C CYS A 128 -4.85 12.13 0.37
N PHE A 129 -4.10 11.24 -0.28
CA PHE A 129 -3.05 10.46 0.38
C PHE A 129 -1.91 11.33 0.94
N ALA A 130 -1.59 12.46 0.28
CA ALA A 130 -0.58 13.40 0.77
C ALA A 130 -1.01 14.04 2.11
N THR A 131 -2.25 14.53 2.20
CA THR A 131 -2.81 15.08 3.44
C THR A 131 -2.89 14.02 4.53
N TYR A 132 -3.27 12.80 4.18
CA TYR A 132 -3.27 11.66 5.12
C TYR A 132 -1.87 11.42 5.71
N ILE A 133 -0.82 11.37 4.89
CA ILE A 133 0.57 11.20 5.35
C ILE A 133 0.96 12.32 6.32
N MET A 134 0.69 13.58 5.96
CA MET A 134 1.05 14.72 6.78
C MET A 134 0.34 14.70 8.14
N LYS A 135 -0.94 14.34 8.15
CA LYS A 135 -1.73 14.24 9.40
C LYS A 135 -1.33 13.04 10.26
N GLN A 136 -0.77 11.98 9.69
CA GLN A 136 -0.21 10.83 10.39
C GLN A 136 1.15 11.10 11.05
N GLY A 137 1.72 12.28 10.86
CA GLY A 137 3.02 12.70 11.40
C GLY A 137 4.04 13.06 10.33
N GLY A 138 3.72 12.89 9.05
CA GLY A 138 4.60 13.21 7.93
C GLY A 138 5.34 12.00 7.34
N VAL A 139 6.31 12.29 6.48
CA VAL A 139 7.19 11.29 5.87
C VAL A 139 8.33 10.89 6.81
N LEU A 140 8.88 9.69 6.62
CA LEU A 140 10.01 9.13 7.38
C LEU A 140 9.76 8.96 8.90
N VAL A 141 8.50 9.09 9.33
CA VAL A 141 8.11 8.83 10.72
C VAL A 141 8.05 7.32 10.96
N PRO A 142 8.72 6.80 12.00
CA PRO A 142 8.64 5.40 12.36
C PRO A 142 7.20 4.97 12.66
N ARG A 143 6.82 3.76 12.23
CA ARG A 143 5.45 3.23 12.37
C ARG A 143 4.89 3.31 13.80
N LYS A 144 5.75 3.19 14.80
CA LYS A 144 5.37 3.28 16.21
C LYS A 144 4.86 4.68 16.65
N TYR A 145 5.09 5.71 15.85
CA TYR A 145 4.65 7.08 16.14
C TYR A 145 3.45 7.51 15.28
N HIS A 146 2.99 6.68 14.34
CA HIS A 146 1.76 6.99 13.61
C HIS A 146 0.56 7.02 14.56
N LEU A 147 -0.30 8.01 14.36
CA LEU A 147 -1.50 8.22 15.18
C LEU A 147 -2.56 7.13 14.96
N ILE A 148 -2.70 6.65 13.74
CA ILE A 148 -3.60 5.54 13.42
C ILE A 148 -2.81 4.40 12.80
N ARG A 149 -3.04 3.19 13.31
CA ARG A 149 -2.39 1.95 12.89
C ARG A 149 -3.44 0.88 12.62
N THR A 150 -3.06 -0.11 11.83
CA THR A 150 -3.88 -1.31 11.64
C THR A 150 -3.92 -2.12 12.93
N ALA A 151 -5.12 -2.45 13.37
CA ALA A 151 -5.36 -3.42 14.44
C ALA A 151 -5.48 -4.83 13.85
N TYR A 152 -4.87 -5.78 14.52
CA TYR A 152 -4.92 -7.19 14.17
C TYR A 152 -5.53 -7.98 15.31
N GLU A 153 -6.13 -9.10 14.94
CA GLU A 153 -6.57 -10.13 15.88
C GLU A 153 -6.15 -11.52 15.40
N ILE A 154 -6.08 -12.44 16.31
CA ILE A 154 -5.79 -13.84 16.04
C ILE A 154 -7.12 -14.54 15.82
N ASN A 155 -7.23 -15.33 14.74
CA ASN A 155 -8.40 -16.17 14.53
C ASN A 155 -8.49 -17.21 15.65
N GLU A 156 -9.66 -17.35 16.26
CA GLU A 156 -9.91 -18.37 17.27
C GLU A 156 -9.89 -19.77 16.64
N GLU A 157 -10.38 -19.89 15.40
CA GLU A 157 -10.36 -21.15 14.65
C GLU A 157 -8.99 -21.36 13.99
N PRO A 158 -8.36 -22.52 14.22
CA PRO A 158 -7.12 -22.85 13.55
C PRO A 158 -7.35 -23.08 12.06
N THR A 159 -6.33 -22.80 11.26
CA THR A 159 -6.30 -23.17 9.84
C THR A 159 -6.25 -24.69 9.66
N ALA A 160 -6.44 -25.19 8.43
CA ALA A 160 -6.34 -26.60 8.11
C ALA A 160 -4.97 -27.22 8.49
N TYR A 161 -3.96 -26.40 8.76
CA TYR A 161 -2.63 -26.83 9.18
C TYR A 161 -2.39 -26.69 10.70
N GLY A 162 -3.42 -26.32 11.47
CA GLY A 162 -3.34 -26.18 12.92
C GLY A 162 -2.81 -24.83 13.43
N ASP A 163 -2.43 -23.91 12.54
CA ASP A 163 -1.94 -22.59 12.90
C ASP A 163 -3.08 -21.59 13.06
N HIS A 164 -2.97 -20.66 14.02
CA HIS A 164 -3.91 -19.56 14.16
C HIS A 164 -3.53 -18.42 13.22
N GLY A 165 -4.38 -18.13 12.25
CA GLY A 165 -4.21 -17.05 11.32
C GLY A 165 -4.36 -15.66 11.99
N ILE A 166 -3.58 -14.68 11.53
CA ILE A 166 -3.73 -13.28 11.94
C ILE A 166 -4.57 -12.58 10.89
N ARG A 167 -5.67 -11.93 11.33
CA ARG A 167 -6.53 -11.13 10.44
C ARG A 167 -6.53 -9.66 10.85
N ILE A 168 -6.91 -8.80 9.92
CA ILE A 168 -7.13 -7.38 10.20
C ILE A 168 -8.47 -7.25 10.91
N TYR A 169 -8.44 -6.68 12.11
CA TYR A 169 -9.63 -6.33 12.87
C TYR A 169 -10.19 -4.96 12.48
N GLY A 170 -9.29 -4.00 12.24
CA GLY A 170 -9.64 -2.64 11.91
C GLY A 170 -8.50 -1.66 12.20
N ILE A 171 -8.81 -0.59 12.89
CA ILE A 171 -7.84 0.44 13.28
C ILE A 171 -7.65 0.51 14.80
N TRP A 172 -6.50 1.01 15.18
CA TRP A 172 -6.11 1.29 16.55
C TRP A 172 -5.31 2.59 16.62
N SER A 173 -5.46 3.33 17.71
CA SER A 173 -4.73 4.56 17.97
C SER A 173 -4.19 4.59 19.40
N PRO A 174 -2.94 5.08 19.61
CA PRO A 174 -2.39 5.26 20.96
C PRO A 174 -3.04 6.42 21.74
N ILE A 175 -3.80 7.29 21.09
CA ILE A 175 -4.46 8.46 21.70
C ILE A 175 -6.00 8.28 21.82
N ALA A 176 -6.52 7.12 21.42
CA ALA A 176 -7.91 6.75 21.59
C ALA A 176 -7.99 5.43 22.36
N GLU A 177 -9.03 5.28 23.17
CA GLU A 177 -9.28 4.02 23.87
C GLU A 177 -9.80 2.96 22.90
N GLY A 178 -9.16 1.79 22.95
CA GLY A 178 -9.63 0.61 22.26
C GLY A 178 -9.29 0.51 20.77
N LYS A 179 -9.77 -0.57 20.17
CA LYS A 179 -9.69 -0.88 18.75
C LYS A 179 -11.04 -0.65 18.10
N ILE A 180 -11.07 -0.09 16.91
CA ILE A 180 -12.29 0.12 16.13
C ILE A 180 -12.35 -0.95 15.06
N CYS A 181 -13.41 -1.75 15.08
CA CYS A 181 -13.64 -2.82 14.11
C CYS A 181 -14.12 -2.25 12.78
N THR A 182 -13.44 -2.61 11.69
CA THR A 182 -13.86 -2.28 10.32
C THR A 182 -14.34 -3.50 9.54
N HIS A 183 -14.08 -4.70 10.06
CA HIS A 183 -14.44 -5.98 9.45
C HIS A 183 -15.45 -6.75 10.33
N ALA A 184 -16.57 -6.13 10.67
CA ALA A 184 -17.67 -6.84 11.29
C ALA A 184 -18.31 -7.81 10.29
N VAL A 185 -17.86 -9.04 10.27
CA VAL A 185 -18.47 -10.12 9.47
C VAL A 185 -19.73 -10.57 10.20
N LYS A 186 -20.88 -10.13 9.73
CA LYS A 186 -22.16 -10.78 10.08
C LYS A 186 -22.29 -12.00 9.17
N TRP A 187 -21.94 -13.17 9.67
CA TRP A 187 -22.35 -14.41 9.03
C TRP A 187 -23.88 -14.45 9.14
N LYS A 188 -24.56 -14.43 7.98
CA LYS A 188 -25.97 -14.83 7.95
C LYS A 188 -25.98 -16.34 8.11
N MET A 189 -26.47 -16.80 9.26
CA MET A 189 -26.93 -18.17 9.42
C MET A 189 -28.18 -18.39 8.56
#